data_49fdfde4cc1d4c16ceb8afcc82be4dff
#
_entry.id   49fdfde4cc1d4c16ceb8afcc82be4dff
#
_cell.length_a   1.000
_cell.length_b   1.000
_cell.length_c   1.000
_cell.angle_alpha   90.00
_cell.angle_beta   90.00
_cell.angle_gamma   90.00
#
_symmetry.space_group_name_H-M   'P 1'
#
loop_
_entity.id
_entity.type
_entity.pdbx_description
1 polymer ?
#
loop_
_entity_poly.entity_id
_entity_poly.type
_entity_poly.pdbx_seq_one_letter_code
_entity_poly.pdbx_strand_id
1 'polypeptide(L)'
;MIAMAACREELLGQLQRLGCVEIREPETAGEDWSGLLERESSRLAEAKGALAEVNTALAAMRRYGQVKDGLFVKRRLVTEKEFLGGGLEAQAKTVTQDVGERLRTLSGIQTEMSRLQARRAGLLPWQDLDLPLEAEGTEHVLSRLGTCP
;
A
#
# COMPACT_ATOMS: atom_id res chain seq x y z
N MET A 1 23.70 -28.88 -3.98
CA MET A 1 23.26 -29.22 -5.36
C MET A 1 23.63 -28.03 -6.23
N ILE A 2 24.31 -28.26 -7.34
CA ILE A 2 24.73 -27.20 -8.28
C ILE A 2 23.96 -27.46 -9.58
N ALA A 3 23.32 -26.46 -10.12
CA ALA A 3 22.58 -26.56 -11.36
C ALA A 3 22.87 -25.35 -12.25
N MET A 4 22.72 -25.51 -13.58
CA MET A 4 22.87 -24.42 -14.51
C MET A 4 21.70 -23.42 -14.38
N ALA A 5 22.00 -22.14 -14.54
CA ALA A 5 21.00 -21.06 -14.43
C ALA A 5 19.78 -21.28 -15.35
N ALA A 6 20.00 -21.85 -16.55
CA ALA A 6 18.94 -22.17 -17.49
C ALA A 6 17.92 -23.21 -16.98
N CYS A 7 18.32 -24.11 -16.08
CA CYS A 7 17.45 -25.16 -15.53
C CYS A 7 16.82 -24.78 -14.18
N ARG A 8 17.06 -23.58 -13.70
CA ARG A 8 16.68 -23.14 -12.35
C ARG A 8 15.17 -23.19 -12.12
N GLU A 9 14.39 -22.60 -13.01
CA GLU A 9 12.92 -22.52 -12.88
C GLU A 9 12.28 -23.92 -12.87
N GLU A 10 12.73 -24.78 -13.78
CA GLU A 10 12.24 -26.16 -13.87
C GLU A 10 12.59 -26.95 -12.61
N LEU A 11 13.84 -26.83 -12.14
CA LEU A 11 14.31 -27.49 -10.94
C LEU A 11 13.54 -27.05 -9.70
N LEU A 12 13.35 -25.73 -9.52
CA LEU A 12 12.57 -25.17 -8.41
C LEU A 12 11.12 -25.66 -8.45
N GLY A 13 10.50 -25.70 -9.65
CA GLY A 13 9.16 -26.24 -9.82
C GLY A 13 9.06 -27.73 -9.43
N GLN A 14 10.06 -28.54 -9.80
CA GLN A 14 10.10 -29.96 -9.40
C GLN A 14 10.30 -30.12 -7.89
N LEU A 15 11.20 -29.36 -7.27
CA LEU A 15 11.41 -29.38 -5.81
C LEU A 15 10.16 -28.96 -5.04
N GLN A 16 9.46 -27.96 -5.53
CA GLN A 16 8.19 -27.52 -4.95
C GLN A 16 7.11 -28.61 -5.01
N ARG A 17 7.01 -29.34 -6.13
CA ARG A 17 6.06 -30.47 -6.30
C ARG A 17 6.38 -31.63 -5.35
N LEU A 18 7.64 -31.87 -5.09
CA LEU A 18 8.06 -32.90 -4.14
C LEU A 18 7.59 -32.59 -2.71
N GLY A 19 7.50 -31.30 -2.32
CA GLY A 19 6.97 -30.86 -1.04
C GLY A 19 7.74 -31.29 0.20
N CYS A 20 8.88 -31.95 0.03
CA CYS A 20 9.71 -32.51 1.12
C CYS A 20 11.11 -31.91 1.21
N VAL A 21 11.39 -30.84 0.44
CA VAL A 21 12.71 -30.20 0.36
C VAL A 21 12.62 -28.78 0.94
N GLU A 22 13.47 -28.49 1.91
CA GLU A 22 13.70 -27.14 2.43
C GLU A 22 14.95 -26.55 1.75
N ILE A 23 14.76 -25.38 1.11
CA ILE A 23 15.85 -24.64 0.48
C ILE A 23 16.36 -23.63 1.49
N ARG A 24 17.61 -23.75 1.91
CA ARG A 24 18.28 -22.79 2.79
C ARG A 24 19.38 -22.05 2.05
N GLU A 25 19.55 -20.78 2.34
CA GLU A 25 20.75 -20.07 1.92
C GLU A 25 21.96 -20.61 2.68
N PRO A 26 23.10 -20.84 2.02
CA PRO A 26 24.33 -21.24 2.70
C PRO A 26 24.76 -20.09 3.62
N GLU A 27 24.96 -20.39 4.90
CA GLU A 27 25.38 -19.41 5.92
C GLU A 27 26.79 -18.86 5.66
N THR A 28 27.61 -19.61 4.93
CA THR A 28 28.95 -19.20 4.52
C THR A 28 29.18 -19.64 3.06
N ALA A 29 28.96 -18.74 2.13
CA ALA A 29 29.65 -18.85 0.86
C ALA A 29 31.11 -18.49 1.13
N GLY A 30 32.00 -19.48 1.21
CA GLY A 30 33.42 -19.20 1.26
C GLY A 30 33.82 -18.23 0.13
N GLU A 31 34.86 -17.44 0.33
CA GLU A 31 35.27 -16.38 -0.60
C GLU A 31 35.44 -16.84 -2.06
N ASP A 32 35.73 -18.14 -2.28
CA ASP A 32 35.88 -18.74 -3.60
C ASP A 32 34.59 -18.87 -4.42
N TRP A 33 33.38 -18.82 -3.82
CA TRP A 33 32.12 -19.01 -4.50
C TRP A 33 31.32 -17.73 -4.73
N SER A 34 31.74 -16.61 -4.10
CA SER A 34 31.01 -15.33 -4.17
C SER A 34 30.88 -14.75 -5.58
N GLY A 35 31.83 -15.05 -6.48
CA GLY A 35 31.78 -14.63 -7.88
C GLY A 35 30.99 -15.54 -8.81
N LEU A 36 30.64 -16.76 -8.36
CA LEU A 36 29.92 -17.77 -9.15
C LEU A 36 28.43 -17.86 -8.78
N LEU A 37 28.04 -17.33 -7.62
CA LEU A 37 26.67 -17.37 -7.11
C LEU A 37 25.97 -16.02 -7.36
N GLU A 38 25.15 -15.93 -8.38
CA GLU A 38 24.25 -14.80 -8.59
C GLU A 38 23.06 -14.88 -7.62
N ARG A 39 22.90 -13.85 -6.79
CA ARG A 39 21.70 -13.65 -5.98
C ARG A 39 20.71 -12.80 -6.77
N GLU A 40 19.60 -13.38 -7.16
CA GLU A 40 18.52 -12.65 -7.78
C GLU A 40 17.63 -12.01 -6.70
N SER A 41 18.07 -10.85 -6.19
CA SER A 41 17.33 -10.10 -5.17
C SER A 41 16.17 -9.28 -5.73
N SER A 42 16.19 -8.95 -7.04
CA SER A 42 15.19 -8.10 -7.69
C SER A 42 13.80 -8.74 -7.69
N ARG A 43 13.67 -9.98 -8.13
CA ARG A 43 12.39 -10.72 -8.16
C ARG A 43 11.80 -10.94 -6.76
N LEU A 44 12.65 -11.16 -5.77
CA LEU A 44 12.21 -11.28 -4.38
C LEU A 44 11.68 -9.93 -3.85
N ALA A 45 12.34 -8.83 -4.19
CA ALA A 45 11.89 -7.49 -3.80
C ALA A 45 10.55 -7.14 -4.46
N GLU A 46 10.39 -7.42 -5.75
CA GLU A 46 9.13 -7.26 -6.47
C GLU A 46 7.98 -8.08 -5.85
N ALA A 47 8.22 -9.35 -5.58
CA ALA A 47 7.22 -10.22 -4.97
C ALA A 47 6.83 -9.76 -3.56
N LYS A 48 7.80 -9.32 -2.74
CA LYS A 48 7.53 -8.73 -1.43
C LYS A 48 6.74 -7.42 -1.54
N GLY A 49 7.08 -6.57 -2.52
CA GLY A 49 6.33 -5.35 -2.81
C GLY A 49 4.88 -5.63 -3.17
N ALA A 50 4.64 -6.53 -4.13
CA ALA A 50 3.31 -6.94 -4.53
C ALA A 50 2.50 -7.54 -3.38
N LEU A 51 3.13 -8.37 -2.54
CA LEU A 51 2.49 -8.93 -1.35
C LEU A 51 2.10 -7.85 -0.34
N ALA A 52 2.95 -6.85 -0.12
CA ALA A 52 2.68 -5.73 0.77
C ALA A 52 1.51 -4.89 0.26
N GLU A 53 1.44 -4.61 -1.04
CA GLU A 53 0.32 -3.90 -1.67
C GLU A 53 -1.01 -4.65 -1.49
N VAL A 54 -1.03 -5.95 -1.77
CA VAL A 54 -2.22 -6.80 -1.58
C VAL A 54 -2.66 -6.82 -0.12
N ASN A 55 -1.73 -6.94 0.82
CA ASN A 55 -2.05 -6.92 2.25
C ASN A 55 -2.64 -5.57 2.68
N THR A 56 -2.12 -4.46 2.15
CA THR A 56 -2.65 -3.11 2.40
C THR A 56 -4.09 -2.98 1.86
N ALA A 57 -4.33 -3.44 0.64
CA ALA A 57 -5.67 -3.44 0.04
C ALA A 57 -6.64 -4.32 0.85
N LEU A 58 -6.23 -5.50 1.27
CA LEU A 58 -7.02 -6.39 2.13
C LEU A 58 -7.37 -5.74 3.47
N ALA A 59 -6.42 -5.09 4.12
CA ALA A 59 -6.66 -4.37 5.38
C ALA A 59 -7.67 -3.24 5.20
N ALA A 60 -7.58 -2.49 4.10
CA ALA A 60 -8.53 -1.44 3.76
C ALA A 60 -9.94 -2.01 3.49
N MET A 61 -10.03 -3.08 2.71
CA MET A 61 -11.30 -3.76 2.43
C MET A 61 -11.96 -4.29 3.71
N ARG A 62 -11.21 -4.85 4.64
CA ARG A 62 -11.72 -5.28 5.95
C ARG A 62 -12.21 -4.10 6.79
N ARG A 63 -11.48 -2.99 6.77
CA ARG A 63 -11.83 -1.79 7.53
C ARG A 63 -13.11 -1.11 7.03
N TYR A 64 -13.28 -1.01 5.72
CA TYR A 64 -14.37 -0.25 5.11
C TYR A 64 -15.50 -1.13 4.55
N GLY A 65 -15.23 -2.40 4.24
CA GLY A 65 -16.14 -3.29 3.53
C GLY A 65 -17.09 -4.09 4.39
N GLN A 66 -17.09 -3.95 5.71
CA GLN A 66 -17.92 -4.76 6.64
C GLN A 66 -17.85 -6.28 6.40
N VAL A 67 -16.76 -6.76 5.83
CA VAL A 67 -16.55 -8.18 5.59
C VAL A 67 -16.42 -8.89 6.95
N LYS A 68 -17.46 -9.59 7.35
CA LYS A 68 -17.40 -10.43 8.55
C LYS A 68 -16.71 -11.74 8.16
N ASP A 69 -15.46 -11.88 8.55
CA ASP A 69 -14.81 -13.19 8.51
C ASP A 69 -15.55 -14.09 9.50
N GLY A 70 -16.16 -15.17 8.99
CA GLY A 70 -16.80 -16.16 9.85
C GLY A 70 -15.77 -16.81 10.77
N LEU A 71 -16.20 -17.24 11.97
CA LEU A 71 -15.35 -17.93 12.95
C LEU A 71 -14.64 -19.18 12.39
N PHE A 72 -15.18 -19.75 11.30
CA PHE A 72 -14.64 -20.91 10.61
C PHE A 72 -14.42 -20.59 9.13
N VAL A 73 -13.35 -19.87 8.82
CA VAL A 73 -12.93 -19.66 7.43
C VAL A 73 -12.23 -20.92 6.95
N LYS A 74 -12.95 -21.75 6.17
CA LYS A 74 -12.32 -22.87 5.48
C LYS A 74 -11.36 -22.33 4.43
N ARG A 75 -10.12 -22.80 4.44
CA ARG A 75 -9.16 -22.51 3.37
C ARG A 75 -9.73 -23.00 2.05
N ARG A 76 -9.82 -22.12 1.06
CA ARG A 76 -10.26 -22.48 -0.29
C ARG A 76 -9.22 -23.41 -0.89
N LEU A 77 -9.66 -24.56 -1.38
CA LEU A 77 -8.83 -25.43 -2.19
C LEU A 77 -8.69 -24.80 -3.59
N VAL A 78 -7.46 -24.56 -3.97
CA VAL A 78 -7.11 -24.00 -5.29
C VAL A 78 -6.29 -25.07 -6.00
N THR A 79 -6.57 -25.31 -7.27
CA THR A 79 -5.78 -26.25 -8.08
C THR A 79 -4.44 -25.62 -8.44
N GLU A 80 -3.41 -26.44 -8.64
CA GLU A 80 -2.08 -25.97 -9.07
C GLU A 80 -2.18 -25.11 -10.35
N LYS A 81 -3.03 -25.49 -11.29
CA LYS A 81 -3.27 -24.77 -12.54
C LYS A 81 -3.88 -23.38 -12.32
N GLU A 82 -4.82 -23.25 -11.41
CA GLU A 82 -5.39 -21.94 -11.03
C GLU A 82 -4.38 -21.07 -10.30
N PHE A 83 -3.56 -21.68 -9.45
CA PHE A 83 -2.56 -20.96 -8.65
C PHE A 83 -1.41 -20.44 -9.51
N LEU A 84 -0.88 -21.28 -10.42
CA LEU A 84 0.25 -20.95 -11.28
C LEU A 84 -0.16 -20.24 -12.59
N GLY A 85 -1.44 -20.26 -12.93
CA GLY A 85 -1.95 -19.75 -14.21
C GLY A 85 -1.94 -18.22 -14.36
N GLY A 86 -1.47 -17.45 -13.38
CA GLY A 86 -1.31 -15.98 -13.44
C GLY A 86 -2.62 -15.19 -13.47
N GLY A 87 -3.78 -15.82 -13.64
CA GLY A 87 -5.07 -15.12 -13.69
C GLY A 87 -5.45 -14.44 -12.36
N LEU A 88 -5.12 -15.08 -11.25
CA LEU A 88 -5.34 -14.53 -9.91
C LEU A 88 -4.45 -13.33 -9.63
N GLU A 89 -3.21 -13.35 -10.10
CA GLU A 89 -2.28 -12.24 -9.93
C GLU A 89 -2.73 -10.98 -10.68
N ALA A 90 -3.16 -11.13 -11.93
CA ALA A 90 -3.69 -10.02 -12.72
C ALA A 90 -4.95 -9.41 -12.08
N GLN A 91 -5.87 -10.24 -11.60
CA GLN A 91 -7.06 -9.79 -10.89
C GLN A 91 -6.70 -9.08 -9.57
N ALA A 92 -5.80 -9.66 -8.79
CA ALA A 92 -5.33 -9.05 -7.54
C ALA A 92 -4.70 -7.68 -7.80
N LYS A 93 -3.87 -7.55 -8.83
CA LYS A 93 -3.24 -6.29 -9.22
C LYS A 93 -4.28 -5.21 -9.55
N THR A 94 -5.28 -5.56 -10.37
CA THR A 94 -6.35 -4.62 -10.73
C THR A 94 -7.13 -4.15 -9.50
N VAL A 95 -7.54 -5.08 -8.63
CA VAL A 95 -8.27 -4.74 -7.39
C VAL A 95 -7.41 -3.89 -6.45
N THR A 96 -6.14 -4.24 -6.32
CA THR A 96 -5.20 -3.49 -5.46
C THR A 96 -5.01 -2.05 -5.94
N GLN A 97 -4.92 -1.84 -7.25
CA GLN A 97 -4.83 -0.51 -7.85
C GLN A 97 -6.10 0.31 -7.60
N ASP A 98 -7.29 -0.25 -7.85
CA ASP A 98 -8.57 0.41 -7.61
C ASP A 98 -8.74 0.80 -6.13
N VAL A 99 -8.45 -0.11 -5.21
CA VAL A 99 -8.48 0.17 -3.78
C VAL A 99 -7.48 1.27 -3.41
N GLY A 100 -6.27 1.23 -3.97
CA GLY A 100 -5.24 2.24 -3.74
C GLY A 100 -5.68 3.64 -4.20
N GLU A 101 -6.32 3.76 -5.36
CA GLU A 101 -6.86 5.03 -5.85
C GLU A 101 -7.97 5.58 -4.95
N ARG A 102 -8.89 4.71 -4.51
CA ARG A 102 -9.95 5.10 -3.57
C ARG A 102 -9.41 5.56 -2.23
N LEU A 103 -8.37 4.91 -1.71
CA LEU A 103 -7.71 5.33 -0.47
C LEU A 103 -7.04 6.70 -0.61
N ARG A 104 -6.38 6.98 -1.74
CA ARG A 104 -5.80 8.31 -2.01
C ARG A 104 -6.88 9.40 -2.07
N THR A 105 -7.98 9.12 -2.77
CA THR A 105 -9.13 10.04 -2.83
C THR A 105 -9.71 10.31 -1.44
N LEU A 106 -9.90 9.27 -0.64
CA LEU A 106 -10.40 9.39 0.73
C LEU A 106 -9.47 10.23 1.61
N SER A 107 -8.17 9.99 1.52
CA SER A 107 -7.17 10.79 2.24
C SER A 107 -7.19 12.27 1.80
N GLY A 108 -7.32 12.52 0.49
CA GLY A 108 -7.46 13.88 -0.03
C GLY A 108 -8.70 14.60 0.50
N ILE A 109 -9.85 13.93 0.52
CA ILE A 109 -11.09 14.46 1.07
C ILE A 109 -10.94 14.76 2.58
N GLN A 110 -10.33 13.85 3.34
CA GLN A 110 -10.09 14.07 4.78
C GLN A 110 -9.20 15.29 5.03
N THR A 111 -8.16 15.46 4.24
CA THR A 111 -7.27 16.63 4.32
C THR A 111 -8.05 17.92 4.03
N GLU A 112 -8.84 17.94 2.97
CA GLU A 112 -9.64 19.11 2.62
C GLU A 112 -10.71 19.43 3.67
N MET A 113 -11.39 18.42 4.22
CA MET A 113 -12.31 18.59 5.34
C MET A 113 -11.61 19.24 6.54
N SER A 114 -10.44 18.75 6.92
CA SER A 114 -9.67 19.32 8.02
C SER A 114 -9.28 20.79 7.75
N ARG A 115 -8.87 21.09 6.52
CA ARG A 115 -8.56 22.46 6.10
C ARG A 115 -9.77 23.38 6.19
N LEU A 116 -10.93 22.92 5.70
CA LEU A 116 -12.17 23.70 5.76
C LEU A 116 -12.66 23.90 7.19
N GLN A 117 -12.55 22.88 8.04
CA GLN A 117 -12.87 22.98 9.46
C GLN A 117 -11.98 23.99 10.19
N ALA A 118 -10.67 23.96 9.93
CA ALA A 118 -9.75 24.95 10.48
C ALA A 118 -10.07 26.37 10.00
N ARG A 119 -10.38 26.53 8.70
CA ARG A 119 -10.79 27.84 8.14
C ARG A 119 -12.10 28.31 8.78
N ARG A 120 -13.07 27.41 8.93
CA ARG A 120 -14.35 27.74 9.61
C ARG A 120 -14.10 28.18 11.05
N ALA A 121 -13.29 27.44 11.81
CA ALA A 121 -12.95 27.80 13.18
C ALA A 121 -12.25 29.16 13.28
N GLY A 122 -11.37 29.49 12.34
CA GLY A 122 -10.71 30.80 12.26
C GLY A 122 -11.66 31.95 11.92
N LEU A 123 -12.76 31.67 11.23
CA LEU A 123 -13.76 32.69 10.87
C LEU A 123 -14.88 32.86 11.92
N LEU A 124 -15.07 31.88 12.79
CA LEU A 124 -16.13 31.89 13.79
C LEU A 124 -16.11 33.14 14.72
N PRO A 125 -14.95 33.63 15.22
CA PRO A 125 -14.88 34.83 16.04
C PRO A 125 -15.34 36.12 15.32
N TRP A 126 -15.36 36.08 13.98
CA TRP A 126 -15.69 37.24 13.14
C TRP A 126 -17.13 37.21 12.61
N GLN A 127 -17.93 36.19 12.99
CA GLN A 127 -19.27 36.00 12.50
C GLN A 127 -20.21 37.16 12.85
N ASP A 128 -20.04 37.72 14.02
CA ASP A 128 -20.88 38.80 14.55
C ASP A 128 -20.30 40.22 14.34
N LEU A 129 -19.32 40.32 13.41
CA LEU A 129 -18.69 41.58 13.12
C LEU A 129 -19.56 42.41 12.16
N ASP A 130 -20.00 43.59 12.57
CA ASP A 130 -20.80 44.53 11.76
C ASP A 130 -20.01 45.22 10.64
N LEU A 131 -18.72 44.95 10.52
CA LEU A 131 -17.84 45.52 9.50
C LEU A 131 -17.54 44.50 8.42
N PRO A 132 -17.54 44.86 7.12
CA PRO A 132 -17.07 43.97 6.09
C PRO A 132 -15.59 43.63 6.32
N LEU A 133 -15.26 42.35 6.27
CA LEU A 133 -13.88 41.85 6.47
C LEU A 133 -12.87 42.40 5.45
N GLU A 134 -13.38 42.92 4.33
CA GLU A 134 -12.61 43.51 3.23
C GLU A 134 -12.42 45.03 3.38
N ALA A 135 -12.89 45.62 4.49
CA ALA A 135 -12.72 47.05 4.73
C ALA A 135 -11.25 47.38 5.02
N GLU A 136 -10.53 47.82 4.04
CA GLU A 136 -9.11 48.21 4.14
C GLU A 136 -8.88 49.51 4.90
N GLY A 137 -9.95 50.21 5.27
CA GLY A 137 -9.89 51.50 5.96
C GLY A 137 -10.39 52.67 5.10
N THR A 138 -9.96 53.88 5.40
CA THR A 138 -10.22 55.10 4.66
C THR A 138 -8.91 55.67 4.09
N GLU A 139 -9.00 56.78 3.31
CA GLU A 139 -7.82 57.40 2.71
C GLU A 139 -6.71 57.74 3.71
N HIS A 140 -7.08 57.94 5.00
CA HIS A 140 -6.14 58.33 6.07
C HIS A 140 -6.01 57.31 7.22
N VAL A 141 -6.79 56.20 7.21
CA VAL A 141 -6.85 55.21 8.29
C VAL A 141 -6.78 53.79 7.73
N LEU A 142 -5.76 53.04 8.09
CA LEU A 142 -5.64 51.65 7.79
C LEU A 142 -6.27 50.83 8.94
N SER A 143 -7.30 50.03 8.61
CA SER A 143 -7.93 49.11 9.58
C SER A 143 -7.30 47.72 9.42
N ARG A 144 -6.85 47.14 10.52
CA ARG A 144 -6.42 45.73 10.56
C ARG A 144 -7.16 45.02 11.66
N LEU A 145 -7.81 43.92 11.29
CA LEU A 145 -8.52 43.05 12.23
C LEU A 145 -7.59 41.88 12.61
N GLY A 146 -7.51 41.58 13.87
CA GLY A 146 -6.69 40.51 14.39
C GLY A 146 -7.21 40.04 15.75
N THR A 147 -6.86 38.80 16.13
CA THR A 147 -7.09 38.31 17.51
C THR A 147 -5.88 38.60 18.34
N CYS A 148 -6.12 39.15 19.51
CA CYS A 148 -5.08 39.30 20.55
C CYS A 148 -5.06 38.03 21.41
N PRO A 149 -3.85 37.44 21.73
CA PRO A 149 -3.76 36.26 22.59
C PRO A 149 -4.16 36.54 24.02
#